data_9f74bc4dc5a3f58c38a3b5a653c09c52
#
_entry.id   9f74bc4dc5a3f58c38a3b5a653c09c52
#
_cell.length_a   1.000
_cell.length_b   1.000
_cell.length_c   1.000
_cell.angle_alpha   90.00
_cell.angle_beta   90.00
_cell.angle_gamma   90.00
#
_symmetry.space_group_name_H-M   'P 1'
#
loop_
_entity.id
_entity.type
_entity.pdbx_description
1 polymer ?
#
loop_
_entity_poly.entity_id
_entity_poly.type
_entity_poly.pdbx_seq_one_letter_code
_entity_poly.pdbx_strand_id
1 'polypeptide(L)'
;MEQINNSWKSYFSHTHYRTLVIGFATGLFVFILTQSLILSSPFALLAAGSHFAVSRGKKNKFASQLSSAWPEVIDHLISGISSGLSLAESLTGLATRGPEIVRPAFREFHAQLQSDGDFSGGIQKLKTYFSDQSSDQIFEAILLSKSLGGNELMSILRTVGDFIRQDVALRKEIEIKHGWVKNSAHLSAAAPWLLLLLLSTQPGTVNSYSTPTGALILAAGVCMTALAYAWMNYLGKLPRIPRVFSK
;
A
#
# COMPACT_ATOMS: atom_id res chain seq x y z
N MET A 1 8.15 -14.76 15.33
CA MET A 1 7.04 -15.01 14.39
C MET A 1 5.65 -14.85 15.02
N GLU A 2 5.44 -15.23 16.27
CA GLU A 2 4.13 -15.15 16.94
C GLU A 2 3.64 -13.72 17.24
N GLN A 3 4.52 -12.80 17.59
CA GLN A 3 4.14 -11.40 17.88
C GLN A 3 3.63 -10.65 16.64
N ILE A 4 4.14 -10.96 15.45
CA ILE A 4 3.67 -10.36 14.19
C ILE A 4 2.27 -10.86 13.86
N ASN A 5 1.99 -12.14 14.09
CA ASN A 5 0.68 -12.75 13.81
C ASN A 5 -0.45 -12.22 14.72
N ASN A 6 -0.17 -11.92 15.98
CA ASN A 6 -1.15 -11.38 16.92
C ASN A 6 -1.46 -9.88 16.66
N SER A 7 -0.48 -9.11 16.22
CA SER A 7 -0.69 -7.71 15.79
C SER A 7 -1.63 -7.61 14.57
N TRP A 8 -1.60 -8.58 13.66
CA TRP A 8 -2.47 -8.61 12.48
C TRP A 8 -3.92 -8.96 12.81
N LYS A 9 -4.17 -9.84 13.77
CA LYS A 9 -5.54 -10.21 14.19
C LYS A 9 -6.26 -9.06 14.89
N SER A 10 -5.58 -8.30 15.75
CA SER A 10 -6.16 -7.13 16.40
C SER A 10 -6.47 -6.00 15.42
N TYR A 11 -5.64 -5.80 14.38
CA TYR A 11 -5.86 -4.79 13.36
C TYR A 11 -7.10 -5.09 12.47
N PHE A 12 -7.39 -6.38 12.19
CA PHE A 12 -8.56 -6.78 11.43
C PHE A 12 -9.86 -6.52 12.21
N SER A 13 -9.90 -6.81 13.51
CA SER A 13 -11.05 -6.57 14.37
C SER A 13 -11.41 -5.07 14.45
N HIS A 14 -10.43 -4.20 14.66
CA HIS A 14 -10.64 -2.76 14.74
C HIS A 14 -11.08 -2.11 13.42
N THR A 15 -10.69 -2.63 12.29
CA THR A 15 -11.06 -2.06 10.98
C THR A 15 -12.53 -2.33 10.65
N HIS A 16 -13.04 -3.53 10.93
CA HIS A 16 -14.45 -3.86 10.71
C HIS A 16 -15.37 -3.06 11.63
N TYR A 17 -15.01 -2.92 12.90
CA TYR A 17 -15.77 -2.11 13.86
C TYR A 17 -15.87 -0.65 13.40
N ARG A 18 -14.73 -0.03 13.02
CA ARG A 18 -14.70 1.36 12.52
C ARG A 18 -15.53 1.54 11.25
N THR A 19 -15.54 0.56 10.36
CA THR A 19 -16.36 0.59 9.14
C THR A 19 -17.86 0.59 9.47
N LEU A 20 -18.28 -0.25 10.41
CA LEU A 20 -19.67 -0.31 10.86
C LEU A 20 -20.09 0.99 11.59
N VAL A 21 -19.22 1.53 12.43
CA VAL A 21 -19.48 2.79 13.16
C VAL A 21 -19.64 3.97 12.19
N ILE A 22 -18.78 4.08 11.17
CA ILE A 22 -18.87 5.16 10.18
C ILE A 22 -20.14 5.01 9.34
N GLY A 23 -20.48 3.79 8.88
CA GLY A 23 -21.69 3.53 8.14
C GLY A 23 -22.94 3.87 8.97
N PHE A 24 -22.96 3.44 10.24
CA PHE A 24 -24.07 3.71 11.16
C PHE A 24 -24.21 5.20 11.47
N ALA A 25 -23.10 5.90 11.77
CA ALA A 25 -23.11 7.32 12.04
C ALA A 25 -23.61 8.15 10.84
N THR A 26 -23.15 7.81 9.62
CA THR A 26 -23.63 8.46 8.39
C THR A 26 -25.09 8.16 8.13
N GLY A 27 -25.54 6.91 8.30
CA GLY A 27 -26.94 6.54 8.17
C GLY A 27 -27.84 7.24 9.16
N LEU A 28 -27.42 7.35 10.44
CA LEU A 28 -28.13 8.06 11.49
C LEU A 28 -28.24 9.55 11.20
N PHE A 29 -27.15 10.16 10.74
CA PHE A 29 -27.14 11.58 10.36
C PHE A 29 -28.14 11.87 9.23
N VAL A 30 -28.13 11.07 8.17
CA VAL A 30 -29.07 11.21 7.05
C VAL A 30 -30.50 10.89 7.50
N PHE A 31 -30.71 9.93 8.40
CA PHE A 31 -32.02 9.62 8.97
C PHE A 31 -32.60 10.81 9.75
N ILE A 32 -31.79 11.50 10.55
CA ILE A 32 -32.23 12.71 11.29
C ILE A 32 -32.69 13.82 10.33
N LEU A 33 -32.00 13.96 9.18
CA LEU A 33 -32.34 14.98 8.19
C LEU A 33 -33.57 14.61 7.35
N THR A 34 -33.72 13.35 6.95
CA THR A 34 -34.75 12.92 5.99
C THR A 34 -35.96 12.26 6.63
N GLN A 35 -35.87 11.86 7.92
CA GLN A 35 -36.88 11.10 8.66
C GLN A 35 -37.35 9.83 7.94
N SER A 36 -36.51 9.29 7.00
CA SER A 36 -36.83 8.14 6.18
C SER A 36 -35.71 7.10 6.22
N LEU A 37 -36.03 5.88 6.70
CA LEU A 37 -35.11 4.75 6.70
C LEU A 37 -34.72 4.29 5.29
N ILE A 38 -35.63 4.44 4.33
CA ILE A 38 -35.41 4.03 2.94
C ILE A 38 -34.34 4.92 2.30
N LEU A 39 -34.38 6.24 2.53
CA LEU A 39 -33.38 7.16 2.01
C LEU A 39 -32.03 7.07 2.76
N SER A 40 -32.03 6.77 4.05
CA SER A 40 -30.78 6.70 4.83
C SER A 40 -29.95 5.44 4.56
N SER A 41 -30.60 4.34 4.17
CA SER A 41 -29.92 3.04 3.96
C SER A 41 -28.84 3.06 2.85
N PRO A 42 -29.03 3.69 1.67
CA PRO A 42 -27.98 3.81 0.67
C PRO A 42 -26.74 4.55 1.15
N PHE A 43 -26.92 5.63 1.90
CA PHE A 43 -25.80 6.44 2.42
C PHE A 43 -24.99 5.66 3.45
N ALA A 44 -25.64 4.88 4.33
CA ALA A 44 -24.96 4.01 5.28
C ALA A 44 -24.13 2.94 4.56
N LEU A 45 -24.69 2.29 3.53
CA LEU A 45 -24.00 1.27 2.73
C LEU A 45 -22.81 1.84 1.96
N LEU A 46 -22.97 3.01 1.34
CA LEU A 46 -21.89 3.65 0.58
C LEU A 46 -20.77 4.14 1.49
N ALA A 47 -21.09 4.72 2.65
CA ALA A 47 -20.10 5.13 3.63
C ALA A 47 -19.32 3.93 4.20
N ALA A 48 -19.98 2.84 4.53
CA ALA A 48 -19.34 1.61 4.97
C ALA A 48 -18.45 1.02 3.86
N GLY A 49 -18.95 0.95 2.62
CA GLY A 49 -18.22 0.43 1.45
C GLY A 49 -16.96 1.26 1.13
N SER A 50 -17.06 2.58 1.14
CA SER A 50 -15.94 3.48 0.88
C SER A 50 -14.84 3.36 1.94
N HIS A 51 -15.21 3.31 3.22
CA HIS A 51 -14.25 3.09 4.31
C HIS A 51 -13.55 1.73 4.20
N PHE A 52 -14.28 0.68 3.84
CA PHE A 52 -13.71 -0.66 3.63
C PHE A 52 -12.70 -0.67 2.46
N ALA A 53 -13.02 -0.01 1.35
CA ALA A 53 -12.12 0.12 0.20
C ALA A 53 -10.83 0.87 0.54
N VAL A 54 -10.93 1.98 1.29
CA VAL A 54 -9.78 2.77 1.75
C VAL A 54 -8.90 1.98 2.72
N SER A 55 -9.51 1.21 3.62
CA SER A 55 -8.77 0.40 4.61
C SER A 55 -7.91 -0.69 3.97
N ARG A 56 -8.36 -1.27 2.85
CA ARG A 56 -7.58 -2.25 2.08
C ARG A 56 -6.33 -1.65 1.42
N GLY A 57 -6.33 -0.35 1.13
CA GLY A 57 -5.17 0.35 0.56
C GLY A 57 -3.97 0.45 1.50
N LYS A 58 -4.15 0.32 2.81
CA LYS A 58 -3.05 0.44 3.78
C LYS A 58 -2.00 -0.67 3.69
N LYS A 59 -2.35 -1.88 3.26
CA LYS A 59 -1.39 -2.99 3.05
C LYS A 59 -0.36 -2.69 1.96
N ASN A 60 -0.74 -1.90 0.96
CA ASN A 60 0.17 -1.53 -0.11
C ASN A 60 1.16 -0.41 0.30
N LYS A 61 0.86 0.33 1.37
CA LYS A 61 1.75 1.41 1.84
C LYS A 61 3.11 0.92 2.30
N PHE A 62 3.16 -0.18 3.06
CA PHE A 62 4.43 -0.73 3.53
C PHE A 62 5.31 -1.19 2.36
N ALA A 63 4.74 -1.92 1.41
CA ALA A 63 5.47 -2.37 0.22
C ALA A 63 5.95 -1.17 -0.63
N SER A 64 5.13 -0.13 -0.80
CA SER A 64 5.52 1.09 -1.51
C SER A 64 6.62 1.86 -0.76
N GLN A 65 6.53 1.98 0.57
CA GLN A 65 7.57 2.60 1.39
C GLN A 65 8.88 1.83 1.33
N LEU A 66 8.83 0.49 1.39
CA LEU A 66 10.01 -0.36 1.26
C LEU A 66 10.66 -0.20 -0.11
N SER A 67 9.87 -0.27 -1.19
CA SER A 67 10.38 -0.07 -2.55
C SER A 67 11.02 1.31 -2.73
N SER A 68 10.44 2.35 -2.12
CA SER A 68 10.98 3.72 -2.17
C SER A 68 12.26 3.93 -1.34
N ALA A 69 12.56 3.01 -0.42
CA ALA A 69 13.76 3.09 0.43
C ALA A 69 15.03 2.50 -0.24
N TRP A 70 14.88 1.64 -1.24
CA TRP A 70 16.01 0.96 -1.88
C TRP A 70 17.00 1.88 -2.58
N PRO A 71 16.60 2.96 -3.29
CA PRO A 71 17.56 3.92 -3.84
C PRO A 71 18.50 4.49 -2.78
N GLU A 72 17.96 4.88 -1.61
CA GLU A 72 18.76 5.43 -0.51
C GLU A 72 19.70 4.37 0.08
N VAL A 73 19.26 3.10 0.20
CA VAL A 73 20.12 1.98 0.62
C VAL A 73 21.32 1.84 -0.33
N ILE A 74 21.10 1.87 -1.64
CA ILE A 74 22.18 1.76 -2.64
C ILE A 74 23.11 2.97 -2.57
N ASP A 75 22.59 4.17 -2.40
CA ASP A 75 23.39 5.38 -2.27
C ASP A 75 24.30 5.32 -1.04
N HIS A 76 23.80 4.79 0.09
CA HIS A 76 24.63 4.53 1.27
C HIS A 76 25.73 3.51 1.01
N LEU A 77 25.42 2.42 0.30
CA LEU A 77 26.43 1.41 -0.07
C LEU A 77 27.51 1.99 -0.98
N ILE A 78 27.10 2.70 -2.05
CA ILE A 78 28.02 3.35 -2.98
C ILE A 78 28.91 4.36 -2.26
N SER A 79 28.33 5.20 -1.40
CA SER A 79 29.04 6.21 -0.63
C SER A 79 30.04 5.58 0.36
N GLY A 80 29.63 4.54 1.07
CA GLY A 80 30.49 3.81 2.01
C GLY A 80 31.71 3.19 1.31
N ILE A 81 31.47 2.46 0.22
CA ILE A 81 32.54 1.80 -0.55
C ILE A 81 33.45 2.85 -1.22
N SER A 82 32.89 3.94 -1.74
CA SER A 82 33.70 5.05 -2.30
C SER A 82 34.57 5.73 -1.25
N SER A 83 34.17 5.69 0.02
CA SER A 83 34.96 6.21 1.15
C SER A 83 36.01 5.21 1.67
N GLY A 84 36.15 4.04 1.05
CA GLY A 84 37.12 3.02 1.42
C GLY A 84 36.60 2.00 2.47
N LEU A 85 35.32 2.05 2.84
CA LEU A 85 34.74 1.01 3.70
C LEU A 85 34.59 -0.29 2.91
N SER A 86 34.76 -1.41 3.61
CA SER A 86 34.42 -2.71 3.03
C SER A 86 32.91 -2.84 2.76
N LEU A 87 32.53 -3.75 1.89
CA LEU A 87 31.13 -4.05 1.63
C LEU A 87 30.35 -4.45 2.90
N ALA A 88 31.00 -5.27 3.77
CA ALA A 88 30.40 -5.71 5.03
C ALA A 88 30.18 -4.52 5.99
N GLU A 89 31.16 -3.60 6.11
CA GLU A 89 31.03 -2.37 6.92
C GLU A 89 29.96 -1.44 6.37
N SER A 90 29.88 -1.30 5.04
CA SER A 90 28.85 -0.48 4.40
C SER A 90 27.44 -1.02 4.66
N LEU A 91 27.25 -2.34 4.60
CA LEU A 91 25.98 -3.01 4.91
C LEU A 91 25.63 -2.90 6.40
N THR A 92 26.58 -3.15 7.29
CA THR A 92 26.32 -3.02 8.75
C THR A 92 26.04 -1.57 9.13
N GLY A 93 26.60 -0.59 8.43
CA GLY A 93 26.32 0.84 8.59
C GLY A 93 24.85 1.20 8.38
N LEU A 94 24.12 0.43 7.56
CA LEU A 94 22.69 0.62 7.31
C LEU A 94 21.83 0.34 8.56
N ALA A 95 22.35 -0.39 9.55
CA ALA A 95 21.68 -0.59 10.84
C ALA A 95 21.40 0.71 11.61
N THR A 96 22.21 1.74 11.37
CA THR A 96 22.13 3.04 12.05
C THR A 96 21.80 4.18 11.10
N ARG A 97 22.41 4.20 9.91
CA ARG A 97 22.34 5.29 8.94
C ARG A 97 21.34 5.05 7.80
N GLY A 98 20.87 3.81 7.60
CA GLY A 98 19.88 3.50 6.57
C GLY A 98 18.48 4.05 6.87
N PRO A 99 17.56 3.96 5.89
CA PRO A 99 16.15 4.29 6.07
C PRO A 99 15.53 3.52 7.24
N GLU A 100 14.63 4.16 8.00
CA GLU A 100 14.04 3.56 9.21
C GLU A 100 13.41 2.19 8.98
N ILE A 101 12.78 2.02 7.82
CA ILE A 101 12.06 0.79 7.46
C ILE A 101 12.98 -0.43 7.30
N VAL A 102 14.25 -0.24 6.97
CA VAL A 102 15.22 -1.33 6.75
C VAL A 102 16.15 -1.56 7.96
N ARG A 103 16.31 -0.57 8.84
CA ARG A 103 17.22 -0.65 10.00
C ARG A 103 17.07 -1.92 10.87
N PRO A 104 15.84 -2.39 11.19
CA PRO A 104 15.69 -3.56 12.03
C PRO A 104 16.35 -4.82 11.42
N ALA A 105 16.17 -5.03 10.12
CA ALA A 105 16.75 -6.17 9.41
C ALA A 105 18.28 -6.08 9.33
N PHE A 106 18.83 -4.88 9.10
CA PHE A 106 20.28 -4.68 9.06
C PHE A 106 20.92 -4.74 10.43
N ARG A 107 20.21 -4.44 11.53
CA ARG A 107 20.69 -4.71 12.89
C ARG A 107 20.83 -6.21 13.17
N GLU A 108 19.86 -7.00 12.74
CA GLU A 108 19.91 -8.45 12.85
C GLU A 108 21.05 -9.03 12.01
N PHE A 109 21.23 -8.53 10.78
CA PHE A 109 22.36 -8.87 9.92
C PHE A 109 23.69 -8.55 10.57
N HIS A 110 23.85 -7.34 11.18
CA HIS A 110 25.05 -6.93 11.88
C HIS A 110 25.37 -7.87 13.05
N ALA A 111 24.37 -8.17 13.90
CA ALA A 111 24.55 -9.06 15.05
C ALA A 111 24.95 -10.48 14.58
N GLN A 112 24.34 -10.99 13.52
CA GLN A 112 24.69 -12.30 12.96
C GLN A 112 26.12 -12.32 12.40
N LEU A 113 26.50 -11.28 11.63
CA LEU A 113 27.83 -11.21 11.05
C LEU A 113 28.92 -11.16 12.11
N GLN A 114 28.64 -10.53 13.27
CA GLN A 114 29.56 -10.53 14.42
C GLN A 114 29.66 -11.90 15.12
N SER A 115 28.58 -12.70 15.14
CA SER A 115 28.56 -13.98 15.82
C SER A 115 29.17 -15.09 14.97
N ASP A 116 28.75 -15.21 13.71
CA ASP A 116 29.02 -16.38 12.88
C ASP A 116 30.03 -16.09 11.75
N GLY A 117 30.25 -14.81 11.44
CA GLY A 117 31.08 -14.38 10.30
C GLY A 117 30.51 -14.77 8.93
N ASP A 118 29.32 -15.39 8.87
CA ASP A 118 28.70 -15.85 7.65
C ASP A 118 27.97 -14.71 6.91
N PHE A 119 28.74 -14.04 6.06
CA PHE A 119 28.22 -12.97 5.21
C PHE A 119 27.14 -13.47 4.23
N SER A 120 27.37 -14.62 3.60
CA SER A 120 26.47 -15.12 2.55
C SER A 120 25.13 -15.58 3.12
N GLY A 121 25.16 -16.30 4.24
CA GLY A 121 23.94 -16.68 4.97
C GLY A 121 23.19 -15.46 5.52
N GLY A 122 23.90 -14.44 5.99
CA GLY A 122 23.30 -13.18 6.42
C GLY A 122 22.55 -12.46 5.29
N ILE A 123 23.14 -12.37 4.09
CA ILE A 123 22.48 -11.80 2.90
C ILE A 123 21.25 -12.62 2.50
N GLN A 124 21.33 -13.96 2.56
CA GLN A 124 20.19 -14.82 2.23
C GLN A 124 19.02 -14.63 3.22
N LYS A 125 19.30 -14.39 4.49
CA LYS A 125 18.28 -14.05 5.49
C LYS A 125 17.64 -12.69 5.20
N LEU A 126 18.43 -11.66 4.83
CA LEU A 126 17.91 -10.36 4.41
C LEU A 126 16.99 -10.49 3.20
N LYS A 127 17.37 -11.28 2.20
CA LYS A 127 16.55 -11.60 1.02
C LYS A 127 15.21 -12.20 1.40
N THR A 128 15.23 -13.16 2.33
CA THR A 128 14.01 -13.80 2.84
C THR A 128 13.14 -12.85 3.66
N TYR A 129 13.77 -11.98 4.46
CA TYR A 129 13.07 -11.01 5.30
C TYR A 129 12.28 -9.98 4.48
N PHE A 130 12.93 -9.34 3.52
CA PHE A 130 12.30 -8.29 2.73
C PHE A 130 11.32 -8.84 1.71
N SER A 131 11.64 -9.99 1.11
CA SER A 131 10.78 -10.69 0.14
C SER A 131 10.26 -9.77 -0.98
N ASP A 132 11.11 -8.83 -1.44
CA ASP A 132 10.82 -7.80 -2.44
C ASP A 132 11.74 -7.92 -3.65
N GLN A 133 11.23 -7.63 -4.85
CA GLN A 133 11.98 -7.78 -6.09
C GLN A 133 13.24 -6.91 -6.13
N SER A 134 13.15 -5.66 -5.67
CA SER A 134 14.30 -4.74 -5.66
C SER A 134 15.38 -5.22 -4.69
N SER A 135 14.98 -5.74 -3.51
CA SER A 135 15.93 -6.32 -2.55
C SER A 135 16.64 -7.54 -3.13
N ASP A 136 15.90 -8.41 -3.83
CA ASP A 136 16.49 -9.59 -4.45
C ASP A 136 17.58 -9.21 -5.47
N GLN A 137 17.32 -8.20 -6.32
CA GLN A 137 18.29 -7.72 -7.30
C GLN A 137 19.53 -7.13 -6.65
N ILE A 138 19.38 -6.33 -5.57
CA ILE A 138 20.51 -5.74 -4.85
C ILE A 138 21.36 -6.85 -4.21
N PHE A 139 20.72 -7.76 -3.49
CA PHE A 139 21.43 -8.81 -2.75
C PHE A 139 22.09 -9.84 -3.67
N GLU A 140 21.45 -10.19 -4.80
CA GLU A 140 22.10 -11.02 -5.82
C GLU A 140 23.31 -10.29 -6.45
N ALA A 141 23.18 -9.02 -6.77
CA ALA A 141 24.31 -8.23 -7.27
C ALA A 141 25.46 -8.18 -6.27
N ILE A 142 25.16 -8.05 -4.97
CA ILE A 142 26.15 -8.08 -3.88
C ILE A 142 26.83 -9.44 -3.79
N LEU A 143 26.07 -10.54 -3.84
CA LEU A 143 26.64 -11.90 -3.79
C LEU A 143 27.50 -12.20 -5.00
N LEU A 144 27.07 -11.79 -6.20
CA LEU A 144 27.81 -11.98 -7.44
C LEU A 144 29.12 -11.16 -7.42
N SER A 145 29.06 -9.91 -7.00
CA SER A 145 30.23 -9.03 -6.99
C SER A 145 31.29 -9.44 -5.97
N LYS A 146 30.92 -10.14 -4.88
CA LYS A 146 31.87 -10.71 -3.94
C LYS A 146 32.80 -11.72 -4.62
N SER A 147 32.33 -12.41 -5.66
CA SER A 147 33.11 -13.37 -6.44
C SER A 147 33.97 -12.73 -7.54
N LEU A 148 33.62 -11.50 -7.99
CA LEU A 148 34.25 -10.84 -9.14
C LEU A 148 35.32 -9.79 -8.76
N GLY A 149 35.28 -9.26 -7.54
CA GLY A 149 36.24 -8.24 -7.06
C GLY A 149 35.64 -6.82 -6.93
N GLY A 150 36.36 -5.94 -6.19
CA GLY A 150 35.82 -4.67 -5.70
C GLY A 150 35.50 -3.60 -6.76
N ASN A 151 36.25 -3.53 -7.87
CA ASN A 151 36.01 -2.54 -8.93
C ASN A 151 34.72 -2.83 -9.69
N GLU A 152 34.45 -4.11 -9.95
CA GLU A 152 33.24 -4.57 -10.60
C GLU A 152 32.00 -4.31 -9.74
N LEU A 153 32.11 -4.47 -8.43
CA LEU A 153 31.04 -4.21 -7.47
C LEU A 153 30.47 -2.79 -7.60
N MET A 154 31.34 -1.78 -7.71
CA MET A 154 30.89 -0.38 -7.80
C MET A 154 30.12 -0.12 -9.10
N SER A 155 30.56 -0.69 -10.22
CA SER A 155 29.88 -0.59 -11.51
C SER A 155 28.50 -1.27 -11.46
N ILE A 156 28.43 -2.47 -10.89
CA ILE A 156 27.19 -3.24 -10.73
C ILE A 156 26.20 -2.48 -9.83
N LEU A 157 26.66 -1.98 -8.67
CA LEU A 157 25.80 -1.23 -7.75
C LEU A 157 25.23 0.05 -8.38
N ARG A 158 26.04 0.78 -9.17
CA ARG A 158 25.55 1.95 -9.90
C ARG A 158 24.49 1.57 -10.92
N THR A 159 24.72 0.54 -11.71
CA THR A 159 23.79 0.07 -12.74
C THR A 159 22.46 -0.39 -12.11
N VAL A 160 22.52 -1.20 -11.05
CA VAL A 160 21.33 -1.65 -10.31
C VAL A 160 20.63 -0.47 -9.64
N GLY A 161 21.39 0.47 -9.08
CA GLY A 161 20.87 1.68 -8.48
C GLY A 161 20.10 2.55 -9.46
N ASP A 162 20.64 2.77 -10.65
CA ASP A 162 19.97 3.54 -11.71
C ASP A 162 18.68 2.85 -12.17
N PHE A 163 18.72 1.54 -12.35
CA PHE A 163 17.54 0.75 -12.70
C PHE A 163 16.44 0.87 -11.63
N ILE A 164 16.80 0.71 -10.36
CA ILE A 164 15.83 0.78 -9.25
C ILE A 164 15.26 2.19 -9.10
N ARG A 165 16.08 3.25 -9.27
CA ARG A 165 15.59 4.64 -9.26
C ARG A 165 14.57 4.89 -10.36
N GLN A 166 14.84 4.40 -11.57
CA GLN A 166 13.91 4.53 -12.69
C GLN A 166 12.61 3.74 -12.44
N ASP A 167 12.69 2.51 -11.94
CA ASP A 167 11.49 1.69 -11.61
C ASP A 167 10.66 2.37 -10.52
N VAL A 168 11.28 2.85 -9.45
CA VAL A 168 10.59 3.56 -8.35
C VAL A 168 9.96 4.85 -8.85
N ALA A 169 10.66 5.64 -9.67
CA ALA A 169 10.13 6.88 -10.24
C ALA A 169 8.91 6.61 -11.13
N LEU A 170 9.01 5.60 -12.01
CA LEU A 170 7.90 5.19 -12.88
C LEU A 170 6.69 4.73 -12.08
N ARG A 171 6.90 3.87 -11.08
CA ARG A 171 5.81 3.40 -10.19
C ARG A 171 5.14 4.55 -9.46
N LYS A 172 5.91 5.52 -8.97
CA LYS A 172 5.40 6.70 -8.28
C LYS A 172 4.59 7.59 -9.22
N GLU A 173 5.04 7.77 -10.47
CA GLU A 173 4.28 8.52 -11.48
C GLU A 173 2.93 7.85 -11.79
N ILE A 174 2.94 6.52 -11.96
CA ILE A 174 1.72 5.74 -12.18
C ILE A 174 0.79 5.85 -10.97
N GLU A 175 1.33 5.75 -9.75
CA GLU A 175 0.53 5.87 -8.50
C GLU A 175 -0.13 7.25 -8.39
N ILE A 176 0.59 8.33 -8.72
CA ILE A 176 0.05 9.70 -8.71
C ILE A 176 -1.05 9.85 -9.76
N LYS A 177 -0.81 9.44 -11.01
CA LYS A 177 -1.83 9.51 -12.08
C LYS A 177 -3.07 8.69 -11.73
N HIS A 178 -2.86 7.50 -11.19
CA HIS A 178 -3.95 6.61 -10.75
C HIS A 178 -4.72 7.19 -9.57
N GLY A 179 -4.03 7.80 -8.62
CA GLY A 179 -4.63 8.50 -7.49
C GLY A 179 -5.55 9.65 -7.92
N TRP A 180 -5.13 10.41 -8.93
CA TRP A 180 -5.94 11.52 -9.47
C TRP A 180 -7.23 11.03 -10.14
N VAL A 181 -7.13 10.01 -11.00
CA VAL A 181 -8.30 9.37 -11.61
C VAL A 181 -9.26 8.81 -10.56
N LYS A 182 -8.71 8.19 -9.53
CA LYS A 182 -9.48 7.61 -8.44
C LYS A 182 -10.23 8.66 -7.64
N ASN A 183 -9.58 9.78 -7.33
CA ASN A 183 -10.22 10.89 -6.62
C ASN A 183 -11.34 11.54 -7.46
N SER A 184 -11.12 11.74 -8.75
CA SER A 184 -12.15 12.24 -9.68
C SER A 184 -13.35 11.30 -9.75
N ALA A 185 -13.11 9.99 -9.80
CA ALA A 185 -14.17 8.98 -9.80
C ALA A 185 -14.97 8.98 -8.49
N HIS A 186 -14.32 9.19 -7.34
CA HIS A 186 -15.01 9.34 -6.06
C HIS A 186 -15.95 10.55 -6.05
N LEU A 187 -15.48 11.69 -6.56
CA LEU A 187 -16.29 12.91 -6.63
C LEU A 187 -17.49 12.72 -7.57
N SER A 188 -17.26 12.14 -8.76
CA SER A 188 -18.34 11.86 -9.72
C SER A 188 -19.38 10.87 -9.18
N ALA A 189 -18.93 9.84 -8.44
CA ALA A 189 -19.84 8.88 -7.83
C ALA A 189 -20.62 9.46 -6.64
N ALA A 190 -20.09 10.47 -5.95
CA ALA A 190 -20.79 11.14 -4.86
C ALA A 190 -21.86 12.14 -5.34
N ALA A 191 -21.70 12.72 -6.53
CA ALA A 191 -22.57 13.78 -7.03
C ALA A 191 -24.08 13.42 -7.05
N PRO A 192 -24.53 12.25 -7.60
CA PRO A 192 -25.94 11.87 -7.57
C PRO A 192 -26.50 11.75 -6.15
N TRP A 193 -25.69 11.27 -5.21
CA TRP A 193 -26.10 11.11 -3.83
C TRP A 193 -26.22 12.42 -3.08
N LEU A 194 -25.33 13.38 -3.36
CA LEU A 194 -25.46 14.76 -2.84
C LEU A 194 -26.70 15.46 -3.40
N LEU A 195 -26.97 15.25 -4.68
CA LEU A 195 -28.20 15.78 -5.30
C LEU A 195 -29.45 15.16 -4.68
N LEU A 196 -29.46 13.85 -4.45
CA LEU A 196 -30.54 13.16 -3.77
C LEU A 196 -30.77 13.71 -2.35
N LEU A 197 -29.68 13.94 -1.60
CA LEU A 197 -29.74 14.50 -0.26
C LEU A 197 -30.32 15.93 -0.30
N LEU A 198 -29.94 16.76 -1.27
CA LEU A 198 -30.49 18.08 -1.46
C LEU A 198 -31.99 18.04 -1.81
N LEU A 199 -32.39 17.16 -2.73
CA LEU A 199 -33.78 16.98 -3.11
C LEU A 199 -34.64 16.40 -1.99
N SER A 200 -34.07 15.64 -1.07
CA SER A 200 -34.79 15.04 0.06
C SER A 200 -35.29 16.08 1.08
N THR A 201 -34.85 17.33 0.99
CA THR A 201 -35.41 18.44 1.78
C THR A 201 -36.80 18.87 1.30
N GLN A 202 -37.21 18.43 0.10
CA GLN A 202 -38.53 18.71 -0.44
C GLN A 202 -39.55 17.64 0.00
N PRO A 203 -40.70 18.03 0.55
CA PRO A 203 -41.67 17.07 1.13
C PRO A 203 -42.18 16.00 0.17
N GLY A 204 -42.27 16.31 -1.13
CA GLY A 204 -42.72 15.37 -2.17
C GLY A 204 -41.70 14.29 -2.51
N THR A 205 -40.41 14.57 -2.38
CA THR A 205 -39.33 13.65 -2.77
C THR A 205 -39.28 12.43 -1.83
N VAL A 206 -39.38 12.65 -0.52
CA VAL A 206 -39.34 11.59 0.49
C VAL A 206 -40.48 10.59 0.24
N ASN A 207 -41.68 11.08 -0.03
CA ASN A 207 -42.86 10.24 -0.31
C ASN A 207 -42.68 9.43 -1.61
N SER A 208 -42.12 10.03 -2.67
CA SER A 208 -41.88 9.36 -3.95
C SER A 208 -40.88 8.20 -3.80
N TYR A 209 -39.82 8.36 -3.06
CA TYR A 209 -38.83 7.31 -2.80
C TYR A 209 -39.27 6.29 -1.73
N SER A 210 -40.28 6.56 -0.95
CA SER A 210 -40.88 5.63 0.00
C SER A 210 -41.82 4.60 -0.67
N THR A 211 -42.11 4.79 -1.97
CA THR A 211 -42.86 3.81 -2.77
C THR A 211 -41.99 2.59 -3.13
N PRO A 212 -42.58 1.40 -3.42
CA PRO A 212 -41.80 0.24 -3.87
C PRO A 212 -40.96 0.51 -5.11
N THR A 213 -41.49 1.29 -6.05
CA THR A 213 -40.77 1.70 -7.27
C THR A 213 -39.59 2.63 -6.96
N GLY A 214 -39.78 3.61 -6.06
CA GLY A 214 -38.72 4.50 -5.62
C GLY A 214 -37.60 3.78 -4.89
N ALA A 215 -37.93 2.82 -4.01
CA ALA A 215 -36.96 1.98 -3.32
C ALA A 215 -36.15 1.10 -4.31
N LEU A 216 -36.78 0.59 -5.36
CA LEU A 216 -36.11 -0.18 -6.40
C LEU A 216 -35.11 0.67 -7.20
N ILE A 217 -35.47 1.91 -7.52
CA ILE A 217 -34.57 2.88 -8.19
C ILE A 217 -33.34 3.17 -7.31
N LEU A 218 -33.54 3.40 -6.00
CA LEU A 218 -32.43 3.61 -5.07
C LEU A 218 -31.52 2.39 -4.96
N ALA A 219 -32.10 1.18 -4.86
CA ALA A 219 -31.32 -0.06 -4.84
C ALA A 219 -30.51 -0.26 -6.11
N ALA A 220 -31.11 0.02 -7.28
CA ALA A 220 -30.40 -0.01 -8.56
C ALA A 220 -29.24 1.00 -8.59
N GLY A 221 -29.45 2.21 -8.11
CA GLY A 221 -28.40 3.25 -7.99
C GLY A 221 -27.22 2.81 -7.12
N VAL A 222 -27.49 2.21 -5.94
CA VAL A 222 -26.44 1.64 -5.07
C VAL A 222 -25.69 0.52 -5.79
N CYS A 223 -26.41 -0.39 -6.44
CA CYS A 223 -25.81 -1.51 -7.17
C CYS A 223 -24.90 -1.02 -8.32
N MET A 224 -25.36 -0.06 -9.10
CA MET A 224 -24.56 0.57 -10.18
C MET A 224 -23.32 1.27 -9.63
N THR A 225 -23.45 2.00 -8.52
CA THR A 225 -22.30 2.65 -7.88
C THR A 225 -21.30 1.61 -7.37
N ALA A 226 -21.77 0.54 -6.73
CA ALA A 226 -20.91 -0.55 -6.24
C ALA A 226 -20.19 -1.27 -7.39
N LEU A 227 -20.88 -1.54 -8.50
CA LEU A 227 -20.30 -2.13 -9.72
C LEU A 227 -19.24 -1.22 -10.33
N ALA A 228 -19.50 0.08 -10.44
CA ALA A 228 -18.53 1.05 -10.94
C ALA A 228 -17.25 1.08 -10.07
N TYR A 229 -17.40 1.06 -8.74
CA TYR A 229 -16.27 0.96 -7.82
C TYR A 229 -15.52 -0.37 -7.93
N ALA A 230 -16.21 -1.48 -8.07
CA ALA A 230 -15.60 -2.79 -8.26
C ALA A 230 -14.78 -2.83 -9.55
N TRP A 231 -15.35 -2.32 -10.64
CA TRP A 231 -14.70 -2.22 -11.95
C TRP A 231 -13.46 -1.32 -11.91
N MET A 232 -13.58 -0.12 -11.34
CA MET A 232 -12.47 0.80 -11.16
C MET A 232 -11.31 0.17 -10.36
N ASN A 233 -11.63 -0.55 -9.27
CA ASN A 233 -10.62 -1.24 -8.47
C ASN A 233 -10.00 -2.44 -9.20
N TYR A 234 -10.74 -3.08 -10.11
CA TYR A 234 -10.23 -4.17 -10.93
C TYR A 234 -9.23 -3.66 -11.97
N LEU A 235 -9.61 -2.61 -12.72
CA LEU A 235 -8.74 -1.98 -13.73
C LEU A 235 -7.51 -1.30 -13.11
N GLY A 236 -7.63 -0.83 -11.88
CA GLY A 236 -6.55 -0.15 -11.17
C GLY A 236 -5.51 -1.06 -10.52
N LYS A 237 -5.58 -2.37 -10.72
CA LYS A 237 -4.55 -3.29 -10.20
C LYS A 237 -3.36 -3.32 -11.16
N LEU A 238 -2.24 -2.74 -10.73
CA LEU A 238 -0.98 -2.92 -11.43
C LEU A 238 -0.56 -4.39 -11.39
N PRO A 239 -0.13 -4.98 -12.51
CA PRO A 239 0.42 -6.33 -12.52
C PRO A 239 1.65 -6.37 -11.60
N ARG A 240 1.66 -7.30 -10.66
CA ARG A 240 2.85 -7.58 -9.85
C ARG A 240 3.75 -8.47 -10.68
N ILE A 241 4.96 -8.03 -10.93
CA ILE A 241 5.98 -8.85 -11.58
C ILE A 241 6.30 -10.00 -10.62
N PRO A 242 6.21 -11.27 -11.05
CA PRO A 242 6.56 -12.40 -10.19
C PRO A 242 8.03 -12.35 -9.80
N ARG A 243 8.33 -12.76 -8.56
CA ARG A 243 9.73 -12.87 -8.09
C ARG A 243 10.45 -13.92 -8.93
N VAL A 244 11.53 -13.53 -9.60
CA VAL A 244 12.34 -14.40 -10.47
C VAL A 244 13.34 -15.21 -9.65
N PHE A 245 13.76 -14.71 -8.48
CA PHE A 245 14.82 -15.29 -7.63
C PHE A 245 14.28 -15.93 -6.34
N SER A 246 13.05 -16.43 -6.34
CA SER A 246 12.54 -17.21 -5.21
C SER A 246 13.04 -18.66 -5.33
N LYS A 247 14.13 -18.98 -4.66
CA LYS A 247 14.48 -20.33 -4.25
C LYS A 247 14.46 -20.43 -2.75
#